data_bfbb4577282f4dadc374720218a457e8
#
_entry.id   bfbb4577282f4dadc374720218a457e8
#
_cell.length_a   1.000
_cell.length_b   1.000
_cell.length_c   1.000
_cell.angle_alpha   90.00
_cell.angle_beta   90.00
_cell.angle_gamma   90.00
#
_symmetry.space_group_name_H-M   'P 1'
#
loop_
_entity.id
_entity.type
_entity.pdbx_description
1 polymer ?
#
loop_
_entity_poly.entity_id
_entity_poly.type
_entity_poly.pdbx_seq_one_letter_code
_entity_poly.pdbx_strand_id
1 'polypeptide(L)'
;MQTQIICDTHILIFWQDDPKRLSNNAQAAIETALYDKTLACSDISFWEIAMLIHSGRLRDDVSPVQYMTDLCLALSLTVLPITPEIASLSQGDFFHHKDPADKLI
;
A
#
# COMPACT_ATOMS: atom_id res chain seq x y z
N MET A 1 8.83 10.25 18.90
CA MET A 1 7.61 9.62 18.37
C MET A 1 7.71 9.48 16.87
N GLN A 2 7.43 8.32 16.37
CA GLN A 2 7.54 8.05 14.95
C GLN A 2 6.21 8.32 14.25
N THR A 3 6.29 8.88 13.05
CA THR A 3 5.13 9.18 12.24
C THR A 3 4.80 7.97 11.37
N GLN A 4 3.55 7.55 11.40
CA GLN A 4 3.09 6.49 10.51
C GLN A 4 3.06 6.98 9.07
N ILE A 5 3.41 6.08 8.16
CA ILE A 5 3.29 6.32 6.73
C ILE A 5 2.14 5.48 6.22
N ILE A 6 1.11 6.14 5.71
CA ILE A 6 -0.06 5.48 5.18
C ILE A 6 0.14 5.27 3.69
N CYS A 7 0.19 4.02 3.27
CA CYS A 7 0.45 3.67 1.89
C CYS A 7 -0.83 3.52 1.09
N ASP A 8 -0.82 4.08 -0.11
CA ASP A 8 -1.86 3.81 -1.08
C ASP A 8 -1.79 2.34 -1.54
N THR A 9 -2.93 1.81 -1.96
CA THR A 9 -3.03 0.42 -2.36
C THR A 9 -2.02 0.04 -3.44
N HIS A 10 -1.84 0.90 -4.43
CA HIS A 10 -0.94 0.57 -5.55
C HIS A 10 0.53 0.58 -5.14
N ILE A 11 0.88 1.42 -4.18
CA ILE A 11 2.24 1.41 -3.63
C ILE A 11 2.52 0.06 -2.97
N LEU A 12 1.55 -0.47 -2.23
CA LEU A 12 1.68 -1.77 -1.60
C LEU A 12 1.85 -2.88 -2.63
N ILE A 13 1.04 -2.83 -3.69
CA ILE A 13 1.11 -3.82 -4.76
C ILE A 13 2.45 -3.76 -5.47
N PHE A 14 2.92 -2.56 -5.80
CA PHE A 14 4.21 -2.41 -6.46
C PHE A 14 5.35 -2.94 -5.58
N TRP A 15 5.31 -2.63 -4.29
CA TRP A 15 6.33 -3.14 -3.39
C TRP A 15 6.36 -4.67 -3.40
N GLN A 16 5.19 -5.29 -3.37
CA GLN A 16 5.08 -6.74 -3.27
C GLN A 16 5.42 -7.44 -4.58
N ASP A 17 4.91 -6.95 -5.69
CA ASP A 17 4.95 -7.68 -6.95
C ASP A 17 5.86 -7.06 -8.02
N ASP A 18 6.12 -5.76 -7.95
CA ASP A 18 6.89 -5.09 -9.01
C ASP A 18 7.58 -3.82 -8.45
N PRO A 19 8.54 -4.00 -7.55
CA PRO A 19 9.19 -2.85 -6.90
C PRO A 19 9.91 -1.91 -7.86
N LYS A 20 10.19 -2.36 -9.08
CA LYS A 20 10.83 -1.49 -10.07
C LYS A 20 9.95 -0.32 -10.47
N ARG A 21 8.66 -0.41 -10.23
CA ARG A 21 7.73 0.68 -10.53
C ARG A 21 7.77 1.79 -9.49
N LEU A 22 8.48 1.57 -8.39
CA LEU A 22 8.65 2.58 -7.35
C LEU A 22 9.93 3.34 -7.58
N SER A 23 9.90 4.66 -7.35
CA SER A 23 11.10 5.47 -7.41
C SER A 23 12.07 5.06 -6.30
N ASN A 24 13.32 5.46 -6.44
CA ASN A 24 14.32 5.20 -5.41
C ASN A 24 13.92 5.84 -4.09
N ASN A 25 13.35 7.04 -4.15
CA ASN A 25 12.90 7.73 -2.95
C ASN A 25 11.75 6.99 -2.27
N ALA A 26 10.80 6.48 -3.05
CA ALA A 26 9.69 5.72 -2.50
C ALA A 26 10.17 4.43 -1.86
N GLN A 27 11.08 3.71 -2.53
CA GLN A 27 11.64 2.49 -1.97
C GLN A 27 12.36 2.75 -0.67
N ALA A 28 13.17 3.82 -0.63
CA ALA A 28 13.90 4.17 0.58
C ALA A 28 12.96 4.52 1.73
N ALA A 29 11.90 5.26 1.44
CA ALA A 29 10.91 5.62 2.46
C ALA A 29 10.22 4.39 3.03
N ILE A 30 9.85 3.45 2.16
CA ILE A 30 9.21 2.22 2.60
C ILE A 30 10.18 1.38 3.44
N GLU A 31 11.42 1.28 3.02
CA GLU A 31 12.42 0.52 3.77
C GLU A 31 12.64 1.08 5.16
N THR A 32 12.71 2.41 5.28
CA THR A 32 12.84 3.06 6.57
C THR A 32 11.62 2.80 7.45
N ALA A 33 10.43 2.96 6.87
CA ALA A 33 9.20 2.73 7.62
C ALA A 33 9.03 1.27 8.01
N LEU A 34 9.51 0.36 7.17
CA LEU A 34 9.50 -1.06 7.49
C LEU A 34 10.39 -1.37 8.68
N TYR A 35 11.57 -0.79 8.70
CA TYR A 35 12.48 -0.94 9.83
C TYR A 35 11.88 -0.40 11.11
N ASP A 36 11.23 0.76 11.02
CA ASP A 36 10.61 1.42 12.17
C ASP A 36 9.24 0.86 12.52
N LYS A 37 8.70 -0.02 11.68
CA LYS A 37 7.35 -0.59 11.84
C LYS A 37 6.27 0.49 11.87
N THR A 38 6.40 1.46 10.97
CA THR A 38 5.49 2.59 10.89
C THR A 38 4.65 2.59 9.62
N LEU A 39 4.67 1.49 8.84
CA LEU A 39 3.82 1.38 7.66
C LEU A 39 2.38 1.07 8.05
N ALA A 40 1.48 1.75 7.40
CA ALA A 40 0.05 1.56 7.61
C ALA A 40 -0.69 1.63 6.29
N CYS A 41 -1.88 1.08 6.25
CA CYS A 41 -2.78 1.25 5.13
C CYS A 41 -4.21 1.32 5.64
N SER A 42 -5.10 1.83 4.80
CA SER A 42 -6.52 1.81 5.10
C SER A 42 -7.09 0.43 4.80
N ASP A 43 -8.11 0.01 5.53
CA ASP A 43 -8.77 -1.26 5.26
C ASP A 43 -9.45 -1.29 3.89
N ILE A 44 -9.70 -0.13 3.28
CA ILE A 44 -10.22 -0.07 1.91
C ILE A 44 -9.24 -0.71 0.91
N SER A 45 -7.95 -0.73 1.25
CA SER A 45 -6.96 -1.37 0.39
C SER A 45 -7.23 -2.85 0.21
N PHE A 46 -7.77 -3.51 1.21
CA PHE A 46 -8.13 -4.92 1.10
C PHE A 46 -9.22 -5.13 0.06
N TRP A 47 -10.23 -4.26 0.07
CA TRP A 47 -11.31 -4.34 -0.90
C TRP A 47 -10.77 -4.11 -2.32
N GLU A 48 -9.91 -3.13 -2.48
CA GLU A 48 -9.32 -2.83 -3.78
C GLU A 48 -8.45 -3.97 -4.30
N ILE A 49 -7.64 -4.56 -3.43
CA ILE A 49 -6.82 -5.71 -3.81
C ILE A 49 -7.70 -6.88 -4.23
N ALA A 50 -8.73 -7.18 -3.44
CA ALA A 50 -9.64 -8.27 -3.78
C ALA A 50 -10.29 -8.03 -5.14
N MET A 51 -10.72 -6.80 -5.41
CA MET A 51 -11.31 -6.44 -6.67
C MET A 51 -10.34 -6.64 -7.83
N LEU A 52 -9.10 -6.23 -7.65
CA LEU A 52 -8.08 -6.37 -8.70
C LEU A 52 -7.77 -7.82 -8.99
N ILE A 53 -7.73 -8.67 -7.98
CA ILE A 53 -7.49 -10.09 -8.17
C ILE A 53 -8.68 -10.73 -8.89
N HIS A 54 -9.90 -10.42 -8.46
CA HIS A 54 -11.10 -10.97 -9.08
C HIS A 54 -11.26 -10.55 -10.54
N SER A 55 -10.81 -9.35 -10.88
CA SER A 55 -10.92 -8.85 -12.25
C SER A 55 -9.79 -9.31 -13.15
N GLY A 56 -8.83 -10.05 -12.61
CA GLY A 56 -7.70 -10.54 -13.38
C GLY A 56 -6.62 -9.48 -13.64
N ARG A 57 -6.68 -8.36 -12.94
CA ARG A 57 -5.70 -7.27 -13.13
C ARG A 57 -4.49 -7.38 -12.23
N LEU A 58 -4.53 -8.31 -11.31
CA LEU A 58 -3.42 -8.59 -10.43
C LEU A 58 -3.11 -10.07 -10.60
N ARG A 59 -2.51 -10.70 -9.64
CA ARG A 59 -2.18 -12.11 -9.74
C ARG A 59 -3.44 -12.97 -9.68
N ASP A 60 -3.41 -14.11 -10.40
CA ASP A 60 -4.50 -15.09 -10.35
C ASP A 60 -4.07 -16.41 -9.74
N ASP A 61 -2.83 -16.49 -9.24
CA ASP A 61 -2.25 -17.68 -8.66
C ASP A 61 -2.37 -17.74 -7.13
N VAL A 62 -3.08 -16.78 -6.55
CA VAL A 62 -3.22 -16.68 -5.10
C VAL A 62 -4.59 -16.11 -4.77
N SER A 63 -5.17 -16.54 -3.65
CA SER A 63 -6.44 -15.99 -3.21
C SER A 63 -6.25 -14.58 -2.65
N PRO A 64 -7.29 -13.74 -2.67
CA PRO A 64 -7.20 -12.42 -2.05
C PRO A 64 -6.80 -12.47 -0.58
N VAL A 65 -7.35 -13.43 0.17
CA VAL A 65 -7.02 -13.56 1.59
C VAL A 65 -5.55 -13.87 1.77
N GLN A 66 -5.03 -14.77 0.97
CA GLN A 66 -3.62 -15.15 1.08
C GLN A 66 -2.71 -13.99 0.71
N TYR A 67 -3.04 -13.29 -0.38
CA TYR A 67 -2.27 -12.14 -0.82
C TYR A 67 -2.17 -11.08 0.28
N MET A 68 -3.33 -10.74 0.84
CA MET A 68 -3.40 -9.70 1.87
C MET A 68 -2.70 -10.12 3.16
N THR A 69 -2.84 -11.39 3.53
CA THR A 69 -2.17 -11.91 4.72
C THR A 69 -0.65 -11.83 4.56
N ASP A 70 -0.14 -12.26 3.41
CA ASP A 70 1.29 -12.22 3.14
C ASP A 70 1.80 -10.79 3.13
N LEU A 71 1.05 -9.88 2.55
CA LEU A 71 1.43 -8.47 2.48
C LEU A 71 1.52 -7.86 3.89
N CYS A 72 0.53 -8.13 4.72
CA CYS A 72 0.52 -7.61 6.09
C CYS A 72 1.69 -8.15 6.89
N LEU A 73 2.01 -9.42 6.73
CA LEU A 73 3.14 -10.02 7.44
C LEU A 73 4.47 -9.47 6.94
N ALA A 74 4.62 -9.38 5.61
CA ALA A 74 5.89 -8.94 5.03
C ALA A 74 6.21 -7.50 5.41
N LEU A 75 5.21 -6.65 5.50
CA LEU A 75 5.40 -5.23 5.75
C LEU A 75 5.10 -4.81 7.19
N SER A 76 4.71 -5.73 8.03
CA SER A 76 4.28 -5.41 9.41
C SER A 76 3.26 -4.28 9.40
N LEU A 77 2.28 -4.38 8.48
CA LEU A 77 1.32 -3.32 8.27
C LEU A 77 0.38 -3.12 9.46
N THR A 78 0.16 -1.87 9.80
CA THR A 78 -0.95 -1.48 10.66
C THR A 78 -2.13 -1.15 9.75
N VAL A 79 -3.25 -1.81 9.96
CA VAL A 79 -4.45 -1.59 9.15
C VAL A 79 -5.37 -0.65 9.88
N LEU A 80 -5.68 0.48 9.27
CA LEU A 80 -6.49 1.52 9.87
C LEU A 80 -7.91 1.46 9.28
N PRO A 81 -8.94 1.57 10.11
CA PRO A 81 -10.30 1.58 9.59
C PRO A 81 -10.53 2.85 8.77
N ILE A 82 -11.32 2.72 7.71
CA ILE A 82 -11.65 3.88 6.90
C ILE A 82 -12.47 4.86 7.74
N THR A 83 -12.05 6.10 7.74
CA THR A 83 -12.73 7.19 8.45
C THR A 83 -12.71 8.39 7.53
N PRO A 84 -13.50 9.45 7.81
CA PRO A 84 -13.41 10.67 7.01
C PRO A 84 -11.99 11.24 6.97
N GLU A 85 -11.27 11.14 8.06
CA GLU A 85 -9.88 11.63 8.13
C GLU A 85 -8.97 10.81 7.22
N ILE A 86 -9.08 9.50 7.27
CA ILE A 86 -8.26 8.61 6.44
C ILE A 86 -8.61 8.81 4.96
N ALA A 87 -9.89 8.91 4.65
CA ALA A 87 -10.33 9.13 3.27
C ALA A 87 -9.79 10.47 2.74
N SER A 88 -9.80 11.49 3.59
CA SER A 88 -9.27 12.80 3.22
C SER A 88 -7.77 12.73 2.95
N LEU A 89 -7.02 12.03 3.78
CA LEU A 89 -5.58 11.87 3.58
C LEU A 89 -5.27 11.17 2.27
N SER A 90 -6.08 10.18 1.89
CA SER A 90 -5.82 9.43 0.66
C SER A 90 -6.02 10.27 -0.59
N GLN A 91 -6.70 11.40 -0.47
CA GLN A 91 -6.95 12.31 -1.59
C GLN A 91 -6.10 13.57 -1.49
N GLY A 92 -5.33 13.73 -0.42
CA GLY A 92 -4.61 14.96 -0.16
C GLY A 92 -3.16 14.93 -0.60
N ASP A 93 -2.45 16.01 -0.30
CA ASP A 93 -1.05 16.19 -0.70
C ASP A 93 -0.14 15.14 -0.08
N PHE A 94 -0.56 14.53 1.00
CA PHE A 94 0.24 13.50 1.63
C PHE A 94 0.64 12.41 0.63
N PHE A 95 -0.24 12.13 -0.33
CA PHE A 95 0.02 11.11 -1.34
C PHE A 95 0.51 11.68 -2.67
N HIS A 96 0.43 12.98 -2.87
CA HIS A 96 0.65 13.58 -4.19
C HIS A 96 2.10 13.67 -4.59
N HIS A 97 3.00 13.85 -3.66
CA HIS A 97 4.43 13.93 -3.99
C HIS A 97 5.08 12.58 -3.99
N LYS A 98 4.29 11.56 -4.04
CA LYS A 98 4.77 10.21 -4.13
C LYS A 98 5.22 9.88 -5.51
N ASP A 99 5.62 8.66 -5.61
CA ASP A 99 6.09 8.03 -6.80
C ASP A 99 5.16 8.29 -7.98
N PRO A 100 5.70 8.74 -9.12
CA PRO A 100 4.87 8.87 -10.33
C PRO A 100 4.10 7.62 -10.71
N ALA A 101 4.60 6.45 -10.32
CA ALA A 101 3.87 5.21 -10.57
C ALA A 101 2.50 5.20 -9.92
N ASP A 102 2.33 5.94 -8.85
CA ASP A 102 1.06 6.07 -8.17
C ASP A 102 -0.01 6.64 -9.09
N LYS A 103 0.39 7.37 -10.12
CA LYS A 103 -0.52 7.99 -11.06
C LYS A 103 -0.88 7.11 -12.24
N LEU A 104 -0.27 5.95 -12.33
CA LEU A 104 -0.54 5.03 -13.42
C LEU A 104 -1.81 4.23 -13.21
N ILE A 105 -2.44 4.50 -12.13
CA ILE A 105 -3.57 3.68 -11.71
C ILE A 105 -4.91 4.40 -11.90
#